data_9841f35724e3b7301da53a3f626252bb
#
_entry.id   9841f35724e3b7301da53a3f626252bb
#
_cell.length_a   1.000
_cell.length_b   1.000
_cell.length_c   1.000
_cell.angle_alpha   90.00
_cell.angle_beta   90.00
_cell.angle_gamma   90.00
#
_symmetry.space_group_name_H-M   'P 1'
#
loop_
_entity.id
_entity.type
_entity.pdbx_description
1 polymer ?
#
loop_
_entity_poly.entity_id
_entity_poly.type
_entity_poly.pdbx_seq_one_letter_code
_entity_poly.pdbx_strand_id
1 'polypeptide(L)'
;VKPRDENKINEIYKATLNLVKATGLAGITMQMVAKEAGIATGTLYIYFKNKEALINALFDVCIRSSASTFFSNYDPEQPFKIGFHTIWLNIVQRRVAHFNESIFIEQCFHSPFIDEESKTRLRKMFEPLLHLIERGKKEHLIKDIDTIWLLGFMVGTINEIAKRAMYYHLKLTGEILEANFQLCWDGIKA
;
A
#
# COMPACT_ATOMS: atom_id res chain seq x y z
N VAL A 1 -1.46 -18.09 29.57
CA VAL A 1 -0.75 -17.57 28.39
C VAL A 1 -0.52 -16.08 28.65
N LYS A 2 0.76 -15.65 28.70
CA LYS A 2 1.12 -14.25 28.89
C LYS A 2 0.55 -13.45 27.70
N PRO A 3 -0.15 -12.33 27.91
CA PRO A 3 -0.65 -11.52 26.80
C PRO A 3 0.50 -11.17 25.86
N ARG A 4 0.27 -11.26 24.54
CA ARG A 4 1.28 -10.85 23.55
C ARG A 4 1.60 -9.37 23.77
N ASP A 5 2.87 -9.09 23.94
CA ASP A 5 3.36 -7.73 24.13
C ASP A 5 3.26 -6.97 22.80
N GLU A 6 2.27 -6.08 22.69
CA GLU A 6 2.01 -5.28 21.48
C GLU A 6 3.20 -4.40 21.11
N ASN A 7 3.95 -3.89 22.08
CA ASN A 7 5.15 -3.11 21.82
C ASN A 7 6.20 -3.93 21.09
N LYS A 8 6.40 -5.19 21.52
CA LYS A 8 7.34 -6.10 20.84
C LYS A 8 6.89 -6.44 19.41
N ILE A 9 5.60 -6.64 19.20
CA ILE A 9 5.06 -6.88 17.84
C ILE A 9 5.35 -5.67 16.96
N ASN A 10 5.13 -4.46 17.44
CA ASN A 10 5.40 -3.24 16.69
C ASN A 10 6.88 -3.07 16.35
N GLU A 11 7.80 -3.39 17.29
CA GLU A 11 9.24 -3.37 17.01
C GLU A 11 9.64 -4.43 15.97
N ILE A 12 9.08 -5.63 16.01
CA ILE A 12 9.28 -6.67 15.00
C ILE A 12 8.79 -6.18 13.62
N TYR A 13 7.62 -5.55 13.54
CA TYR A 13 7.07 -5.03 12.29
C TYR A 13 7.94 -3.91 11.72
N LYS A 14 8.37 -2.97 12.55
CA LYS A 14 9.26 -1.87 12.16
C LYS A 14 10.61 -2.41 11.64
N ALA A 15 11.21 -3.35 12.35
CA ALA A 15 12.44 -4.02 11.93
C ALA A 15 12.28 -4.73 10.57
N THR A 16 11.14 -5.43 10.39
CA THR A 16 10.83 -6.10 9.13
C THR A 16 10.71 -5.13 7.97
N LEU A 17 9.99 -4.01 8.15
CA LEU A 17 9.83 -2.97 7.12
C LEU A 17 11.17 -2.35 6.73
N ASN A 18 12.05 -2.05 7.69
CA ASN A 18 13.38 -1.50 7.44
C ASN A 18 14.24 -2.47 6.62
N LEU A 19 14.25 -3.75 7.01
CA LEU A 19 15.01 -4.79 6.29
C LEU A 19 14.48 -5.00 4.88
N VAL A 20 13.16 -5.05 4.68
CA VAL A 20 12.56 -5.20 3.34
C VAL A 20 12.94 -4.03 2.44
N LYS A 21 12.91 -2.80 2.95
CA LYS A 21 13.38 -1.63 2.19
C LYS A 21 14.85 -1.75 1.79
N ALA A 22 15.70 -2.26 2.69
CA ALA A 22 17.15 -2.32 2.48
C ALA A 22 17.59 -3.50 1.60
N THR A 23 16.97 -4.67 1.75
CA THR A 23 17.46 -5.94 1.14
C THR A 23 16.42 -6.67 0.30
N GLY A 24 15.21 -6.13 0.19
CA GLY A 24 14.08 -6.78 -0.48
C GLY A 24 13.43 -7.88 0.36
N LEU A 25 12.18 -8.20 0.03
CA LEU A 25 11.36 -9.19 0.74
C LEU A 25 11.96 -10.61 0.70
N ALA A 26 12.58 -10.99 -0.42
CA ALA A 26 13.20 -12.31 -0.55
C ALA A 26 14.44 -12.45 0.35
N GLY A 27 15.22 -11.38 0.51
CA GLY A 27 16.50 -11.38 1.22
C GLY A 27 16.41 -11.44 2.74
N ILE A 28 15.27 -11.14 3.36
CA ILE A 28 15.14 -11.15 4.82
C ILE A 28 15.04 -12.56 5.39
N THR A 29 15.62 -12.77 6.58
CA THR A 29 15.50 -13.99 7.38
C THR A 29 14.97 -13.69 8.78
N MET A 30 14.43 -14.69 9.47
CA MET A 30 13.96 -14.55 10.86
C MET A 30 15.08 -14.09 11.79
N GLN A 31 16.31 -14.56 11.56
CA GLN A 31 17.47 -14.13 12.34
C GLN A 31 17.80 -12.64 12.15
N MET A 32 17.74 -12.16 10.89
CA MET A 32 17.96 -10.74 10.59
C MET A 32 16.89 -9.87 11.26
N VAL A 33 15.62 -10.29 11.20
CA VAL A 33 14.51 -9.56 11.83
C VAL A 33 14.68 -9.52 13.35
N ALA A 34 15.02 -10.66 13.99
CA ALA A 34 15.24 -10.70 15.44
C ALA A 34 16.38 -9.76 15.86
N LYS A 35 17.50 -9.80 15.13
CA LYS A 35 18.66 -8.92 15.37
C LYS A 35 18.28 -7.44 15.24
N GLU A 36 17.59 -7.06 14.17
CA GLU A 36 17.15 -5.69 13.91
C GLU A 36 16.14 -5.20 14.95
N ALA A 37 15.25 -6.09 15.42
CA ALA A 37 14.27 -5.80 16.48
C ALA A 37 14.88 -5.82 17.90
N GLY A 38 16.17 -6.13 18.05
CA GLY A 38 16.84 -6.19 19.36
C GLY A 38 16.34 -7.32 20.26
N ILE A 39 15.87 -8.45 19.71
CA ILE A 39 15.34 -9.60 20.44
C ILE A 39 16.09 -10.89 20.08
N ALA A 40 16.04 -11.88 20.98
CA ALA A 40 16.54 -13.22 20.66
C ALA A 40 15.68 -13.88 19.57
N THR A 41 16.29 -14.64 18.66
CA THR A 41 15.60 -15.36 17.59
C THR A 41 14.51 -16.29 18.12
N GLY A 42 14.77 -16.97 19.25
CA GLY A 42 13.76 -17.81 19.92
C GLY A 42 12.53 -17.02 20.38
N THR A 43 12.74 -15.77 20.82
CA THR A 43 11.63 -14.88 21.17
C THR A 43 10.76 -14.54 19.94
N LEU A 44 11.37 -14.28 18.79
CA LEU A 44 10.63 -14.03 17.55
C LEU A 44 9.74 -15.22 17.17
N TYR A 45 10.22 -16.45 17.31
CA TYR A 45 9.44 -17.66 17.03
C TYR A 45 8.26 -17.89 17.99
N ILE A 46 8.23 -17.26 19.17
CA ILE A 46 7.05 -17.23 20.05
C ILE A 46 5.90 -16.42 19.41
N TYR A 47 6.23 -15.35 18.67
CA TYR A 47 5.25 -14.48 18.00
C TYR A 47 4.84 -14.99 16.63
N PHE A 48 5.80 -15.46 15.84
CA PHE A 48 5.58 -15.85 14.43
C PHE A 48 6.32 -17.17 14.15
N LYS A 49 5.55 -18.21 13.82
CA LYS A 49 6.09 -19.57 13.60
C LYS A 49 7.13 -19.66 12.47
N ASN A 50 7.06 -18.77 11.49
CA ASN A 50 7.97 -18.69 10.34
C ASN A 50 7.88 -17.32 9.68
N LYS A 51 8.73 -17.07 8.66
CA LYS A 51 8.76 -15.85 7.86
C LYS A 51 7.42 -15.55 7.20
N GLU A 52 6.77 -16.56 6.67
CA GLU A 52 5.50 -16.44 5.95
C GLU A 52 4.39 -15.91 6.89
N ALA A 53 4.29 -16.46 8.11
CA ALA A 53 3.35 -16.00 9.12
C ALA A 53 3.63 -14.54 9.54
N LEU A 54 4.89 -14.14 9.66
CA LEU A 54 5.26 -12.75 9.94
C LEU A 54 4.85 -11.83 8.80
N ILE A 55 5.17 -12.20 7.55
CA ILE A 55 4.88 -11.37 6.37
C ILE A 55 3.37 -11.19 6.20
N ASN A 56 2.56 -12.26 6.30
CA ASN A 56 1.10 -12.15 6.19
C ASN A 56 0.50 -11.30 7.30
N ALA A 57 0.93 -11.48 8.56
CA ALA A 57 0.44 -10.67 9.67
C ALA A 57 0.78 -9.17 9.50
N LEU A 58 2.00 -8.85 9.07
CA LEU A 58 2.41 -7.47 8.79
C LEU A 58 1.65 -6.91 7.59
N PHE A 59 1.47 -7.69 6.52
CA PHE A 59 0.71 -7.29 5.34
C PHE A 59 -0.71 -6.90 5.71
N ASP A 60 -1.40 -7.71 6.52
CA ASP A 60 -2.74 -7.40 7.00
C ASP A 60 -2.83 -6.11 7.81
N VAL A 61 -1.83 -5.83 8.64
CA VAL A 61 -1.76 -4.56 9.40
C VAL A 61 -1.60 -3.39 8.44
N CYS A 62 -0.66 -3.49 7.49
CA CYS A 62 -0.37 -2.42 6.53
C CYS A 62 -1.58 -2.13 5.61
N ILE A 63 -2.27 -3.16 5.09
CA ILE A 63 -3.43 -2.94 4.23
C ILE A 63 -4.62 -2.35 4.98
N ARG A 64 -4.91 -2.78 6.22
CA ARG A 64 -5.99 -2.18 7.03
C ARG A 64 -5.71 -0.72 7.36
N SER A 65 -4.48 -0.40 7.77
CA SER A 65 -4.06 0.99 8.01
C SER A 65 -4.15 1.86 6.76
N SER A 66 -3.86 1.30 5.59
CA SER A 66 -3.96 2.00 4.31
C SER A 66 -5.41 2.25 3.90
N ALA A 67 -6.30 1.27 4.08
CA ALA A 67 -7.71 1.37 3.69
C ALA A 67 -8.42 2.56 4.33
N SER A 68 -8.24 2.74 5.64
CA SER A 68 -8.86 3.84 6.39
C SER A 68 -8.43 5.22 5.86
N THR A 69 -7.25 5.33 5.28
CA THR A 69 -6.71 6.59 4.75
C THR A 69 -7.12 6.81 3.29
N PHE A 70 -7.09 5.77 2.45
CA PHE A 70 -7.34 5.91 1.00
C PHE A 70 -8.73 6.46 0.68
N PHE A 71 -9.73 6.09 1.47
CA PHE A 71 -11.11 6.51 1.28
C PHE A 71 -11.57 7.57 2.28
N SER A 72 -10.64 8.21 2.98
CA SER A 72 -10.95 9.34 3.86
C SER A 72 -11.55 10.49 3.05
N ASN A 73 -12.68 11.04 3.52
CA ASN A 73 -13.43 12.12 2.86
C ASN A 73 -13.90 11.80 1.43
N TYR A 74 -13.90 10.54 1.01
CA TYR A 74 -14.51 10.11 -0.24
C TYR A 74 -16.03 9.93 -0.06
N ASP A 75 -16.80 10.61 -0.91
CA ASP A 75 -18.24 10.46 -0.99
C ASP A 75 -18.59 9.81 -2.35
N PRO A 76 -19.24 8.63 -2.38
CA PRO A 76 -19.62 7.97 -3.63
C PRO A 76 -20.58 8.79 -4.51
N GLU A 77 -21.35 9.71 -3.93
CA GLU A 77 -22.34 10.53 -4.65
C GLU A 77 -21.74 11.78 -5.31
N GLN A 78 -20.51 12.15 -4.96
CA GLN A 78 -19.87 13.31 -5.56
C GLN A 78 -19.51 13.09 -7.02
N PRO A 79 -19.31 14.20 -7.83
CA PRO A 79 -18.86 14.09 -9.21
C PRO A 79 -17.62 13.22 -9.36
N PHE A 80 -17.59 12.36 -10.38
CA PHE A 80 -16.55 11.36 -10.60
C PHE A 80 -15.12 11.91 -10.43
N LYS A 81 -14.77 13.00 -11.14
CA LYS A 81 -13.42 13.57 -11.12
C LYS A 81 -13.01 14.03 -9.71
N ILE A 82 -13.96 14.54 -8.92
CA ILE A 82 -13.70 14.97 -7.53
C ILE A 82 -13.42 13.74 -6.66
N GLY A 83 -14.24 12.69 -6.74
CA GLY A 83 -14.03 11.45 -6.01
C GLY A 83 -12.71 10.77 -6.37
N PHE A 84 -12.42 10.71 -7.66
CA PHE A 84 -11.18 10.15 -8.16
C PHE A 84 -9.95 10.94 -7.67
N HIS A 85 -10.01 12.28 -7.70
CA HIS A 85 -8.96 13.15 -7.18
C HIS A 85 -8.72 12.93 -5.68
N THR A 86 -9.80 12.86 -4.89
CA THR A 86 -9.73 12.63 -3.44
C THR A 86 -9.00 11.30 -3.14
N ILE A 87 -9.42 10.21 -3.76
CA ILE A 87 -8.79 8.89 -3.57
C ILE A 87 -7.33 8.91 -4.04
N TRP A 88 -7.06 9.47 -5.23
CA TRP A 88 -5.72 9.56 -5.79
C TRP A 88 -4.76 10.31 -4.86
N LEU A 89 -5.18 11.47 -4.38
CA LEU A 89 -4.40 12.31 -3.47
C LEU A 89 -4.12 11.60 -2.14
N ASN A 90 -5.14 10.99 -1.55
CA ASN A 90 -5.01 10.22 -0.32
C ASN A 90 -3.99 9.09 -0.45
N ILE A 91 -4.01 8.35 -1.58
CA ILE A 91 -3.06 7.27 -1.84
C ILE A 91 -1.63 7.82 -1.97
N VAL A 92 -1.41 8.89 -2.74
CA VAL A 92 -0.07 9.51 -2.89
C VAL A 92 0.46 9.96 -1.52
N GLN A 93 -0.31 10.73 -0.77
CA GLN A 93 0.09 11.25 0.53
C GLN A 93 0.41 10.12 1.53
N ARG A 94 -0.45 9.10 1.60
CA ARG A 94 -0.24 7.93 2.45
C ARG A 94 1.04 7.17 2.07
N ARG A 95 1.32 7.00 0.78
CA ARG A 95 2.51 6.30 0.30
C ARG A 95 3.80 7.04 0.63
N VAL A 96 3.80 8.36 0.60
CA VAL A 96 4.95 9.17 1.00
C VAL A 96 5.12 9.15 2.52
N ALA A 97 4.05 9.37 3.28
CA ALA A 97 4.09 9.40 4.74
C ALA A 97 4.51 8.05 5.36
N HIS A 98 4.14 6.94 4.72
CA HIS A 98 4.43 5.57 5.18
C HIS A 98 5.22 4.78 4.12
N PHE A 99 6.31 5.37 3.66
CA PHE A 99 7.05 4.87 2.51
C PHE A 99 7.55 3.43 2.66
N ASN A 100 8.07 3.05 3.84
CA ASN A 100 8.55 1.68 4.09
C ASN A 100 7.41 0.65 3.98
N GLU A 101 6.22 0.98 4.50
CA GLU A 101 5.02 0.15 4.34
C GLU A 101 4.60 0.04 2.87
N SER A 102 4.71 1.13 2.12
CA SER A 102 4.35 1.17 0.70
C SER A 102 5.27 0.29 -0.16
N ILE A 103 6.58 0.33 0.09
CA ILE A 103 7.55 -0.57 -0.56
C ILE A 103 7.29 -2.03 -0.17
N PHE A 104 6.98 -2.29 1.11
CA PHE A 104 6.64 -3.63 1.57
C PHE A 104 5.39 -4.18 0.88
N ILE A 105 4.29 -3.42 0.85
CA ILE A 105 3.04 -3.82 0.18
C ILE A 105 3.30 -4.11 -1.31
N GLU A 106 4.03 -3.23 -2.01
CA GLU A 106 4.35 -3.40 -3.43
C GLU A 106 5.12 -4.70 -3.69
N GLN A 107 6.13 -5.02 -2.87
CA GLN A 107 6.88 -6.27 -3.00
C GLN A 107 6.03 -7.50 -2.66
N CYS A 108 5.09 -7.37 -1.72
CA CYS A 108 4.17 -8.44 -1.36
C CYS A 108 3.19 -8.79 -2.48
N PHE A 109 2.76 -7.83 -3.30
CA PHE A 109 1.75 -8.03 -4.34
C PHE A 109 2.10 -9.13 -5.34
N HIS A 110 3.39 -9.26 -5.68
CA HIS A 110 3.91 -10.24 -6.64
C HIS A 110 4.67 -11.38 -5.95
N SER A 111 4.55 -11.49 -4.64
CA SER A 111 5.28 -12.47 -3.84
C SER A 111 4.45 -13.75 -3.63
N PRO A 112 5.08 -14.93 -3.65
CA PRO A 112 4.42 -16.17 -3.27
C PRO A 112 4.16 -16.29 -1.75
N PHE A 113 4.65 -15.33 -0.94
CA PHE A 113 4.48 -15.36 0.52
C PHE A 113 3.07 -14.96 0.97
N ILE A 114 2.30 -14.25 0.13
CA ILE A 114 0.96 -13.77 0.50
C ILE A 114 -0.08 -14.84 0.19
N ASP A 115 -0.82 -15.23 1.23
CA ASP A 115 -1.88 -16.21 1.12
C ASP A 115 -3.15 -15.66 0.44
N GLU A 116 -4.03 -16.55 -0.01
CA GLU A 116 -5.25 -16.18 -0.73
C GLU A 116 -6.26 -15.42 0.16
N GLU A 117 -6.22 -15.62 1.46
CA GLU A 117 -7.06 -14.89 2.40
C GLU A 117 -6.65 -13.42 2.47
N SER A 118 -5.35 -13.13 2.57
CA SER A 118 -4.81 -11.78 2.53
C SER A 118 -5.04 -11.08 1.19
N LYS A 119 -4.94 -11.80 0.07
CA LYS A 119 -5.30 -11.29 -1.26
C LYS A 119 -6.78 -10.94 -1.36
N THR A 120 -7.65 -11.77 -0.78
CA THR A 120 -9.09 -11.52 -0.74
C THR A 120 -9.43 -10.28 0.10
N ARG A 121 -8.80 -10.13 1.28
CA ARG A 121 -8.95 -8.91 2.09
C ARG A 121 -8.52 -7.66 1.35
N LEU A 122 -7.41 -7.73 0.64
CA LEU A 122 -6.91 -6.64 -0.19
C LEU A 122 -7.93 -6.24 -1.28
N ARG A 123 -8.48 -7.21 -2.02
CA ARG A 123 -9.51 -6.95 -3.04
C ARG A 123 -10.71 -6.20 -2.46
N LYS A 124 -11.23 -6.69 -1.32
CA LYS A 124 -12.35 -6.04 -0.60
C LYS A 124 -12.01 -4.59 -0.20
N MET A 125 -10.79 -4.33 0.21
CA MET A 125 -10.36 -2.97 0.55
C MET A 125 -10.49 -2.00 -0.63
N PHE A 126 -10.26 -2.46 -1.85
CA PHE A 126 -10.33 -1.63 -3.06
C PHE A 126 -11.71 -1.60 -3.73
N GLU A 127 -12.73 -2.28 -3.19
CA GLU A 127 -14.10 -2.27 -3.75
C GLU A 127 -14.63 -0.85 -4.00
N PRO A 128 -14.47 0.16 -3.11
CA PRO A 128 -14.97 1.52 -3.39
C PRO A 128 -14.32 2.15 -4.63
N LEU A 129 -13.02 1.90 -4.85
CA LEU A 129 -12.32 2.39 -6.04
C LEU A 129 -12.78 1.64 -7.30
N LEU A 130 -13.01 0.33 -7.21
CA LEU A 130 -13.55 -0.46 -8.32
C LEU A 130 -14.93 0.06 -8.73
N HIS A 131 -15.81 0.31 -7.77
CA HIS A 131 -17.14 0.87 -8.02
C HIS A 131 -17.05 2.25 -8.69
N LEU A 132 -16.14 3.11 -8.22
CA LEU A 132 -15.91 4.41 -8.84
C LEU A 132 -15.46 4.26 -10.31
N ILE A 133 -14.51 3.38 -10.60
CA ILE A 133 -14.03 3.15 -11.98
C ILE A 133 -15.16 2.63 -12.88
N GLU A 134 -15.93 1.64 -12.43
CA GLU A 134 -17.06 1.11 -13.22
C GLU A 134 -18.13 2.18 -13.45
N ARG A 135 -18.40 3.06 -12.47
CA ARG A 135 -19.28 4.21 -12.67
C ARG A 135 -18.71 5.15 -13.74
N GLY A 136 -17.43 5.47 -13.70
CA GLY A 136 -16.80 6.35 -14.68
C GLY A 136 -16.84 5.81 -16.11
N LYS A 137 -16.70 4.50 -16.30
CA LYS A 137 -16.89 3.84 -17.60
C LYS A 137 -18.35 3.94 -18.07
N LYS A 138 -19.31 3.60 -17.20
CA LYS A 138 -20.75 3.66 -17.50
C LYS A 138 -21.21 5.05 -17.89
N GLU A 139 -20.65 6.08 -17.26
CA GLU A 139 -20.92 7.50 -17.55
C GLU A 139 -20.08 8.06 -18.71
N HIS A 140 -19.26 7.24 -19.37
CA HIS A 140 -18.36 7.64 -20.45
C HIS A 140 -17.38 8.77 -20.10
N LEU A 141 -16.98 8.85 -18.82
CA LEU A 141 -16.03 9.84 -18.31
C LEU A 141 -14.58 9.39 -18.43
N ILE A 142 -14.38 8.08 -18.45
CA ILE A 142 -13.06 7.47 -18.62
C ILE A 142 -13.10 6.40 -19.71
N LYS A 143 -11.91 6.04 -20.21
CA LYS A 143 -11.73 5.02 -21.25
C LYS A 143 -12.36 3.69 -20.83
N ASP A 144 -13.11 3.08 -21.73
CA ASP A 144 -13.68 1.74 -21.54
C ASP A 144 -12.66 0.66 -21.90
N ILE A 145 -11.68 0.50 -21.02
CA ILE A 145 -10.70 -0.58 -21.08
C ILE A 145 -10.78 -1.43 -19.81
N ASP A 146 -10.19 -2.61 -19.83
CA ASP A 146 -10.23 -3.50 -18.67
C ASP A 146 -9.72 -2.79 -17.41
N THR A 147 -10.50 -2.88 -16.34
CA THR A 147 -10.25 -2.22 -15.04
C THR A 147 -8.88 -2.56 -14.45
N ILE A 148 -8.34 -3.75 -14.74
CA ILE A 148 -7.00 -4.15 -14.27
C ILE A 148 -5.91 -3.26 -14.86
N TRP A 149 -6.05 -2.83 -16.13
CA TRP A 149 -5.08 -1.95 -16.78
C TRP A 149 -5.21 -0.52 -16.30
N LEU A 150 -6.44 -0.02 -16.10
CA LEU A 150 -6.68 1.31 -15.50
C LEU A 150 -6.07 1.40 -14.09
N LEU A 151 -6.31 0.39 -13.26
CA LEU A 151 -5.72 0.31 -11.92
C LEU A 151 -4.20 0.21 -11.99
N GLY A 152 -3.67 -0.62 -12.87
CA GLY A 152 -2.23 -0.77 -13.06
C GLY A 152 -1.57 0.54 -13.44
N PHE A 153 -2.16 1.30 -14.38
CA PHE A 153 -1.68 2.62 -14.77
C PHE A 153 -1.73 3.62 -13.60
N MET A 154 -2.88 3.72 -12.93
CA MET A 154 -3.06 4.64 -11.80
C MET A 154 -2.11 4.31 -10.64
N VAL A 155 -2.08 3.06 -10.19
CA VAL A 155 -1.22 2.64 -9.07
C VAL A 155 0.26 2.75 -9.45
N GLY A 156 0.61 2.43 -10.69
CA GLY A 156 1.98 2.57 -11.20
C GLY A 156 2.48 4.01 -11.17
N THR A 157 1.67 4.96 -11.64
CA THR A 157 2.02 6.39 -11.59
C THR A 157 2.16 6.89 -10.16
N ILE A 158 1.23 6.52 -9.26
CA ILE A 158 1.30 6.89 -7.83
C ILE A 158 2.56 6.32 -7.16
N ASN A 159 2.89 5.05 -7.44
CA ASN A 159 4.11 4.42 -6.90
C ASN A 159 5.36 5.18 -7.33
N GLU A 160 5.44 5.54 -8.61
CA GLU A 160 6.61 6.24 -9.15
C GLU A 160 6.73 7.67 -8.57
N ILE A 161 5.61 8.39 -8.40
CA ILE A 161 5.61 9.71 -7.73
C ILE A 161 6.16 9.60 -6.31
N ALA A 162 5.69 8.63 -5.52
CA ALA A 162 6.14 8.42 -4.16
C ALA A 162 7.63 8.05 -4.10
N LYS A 163 8.10 7.15 -4.97
CA LYS A 163 9.51 6.77 -5.06
C LYS A 163 10.39 7.96 -5.41
N ARG A 164 10.03 8.74 -6.42
CA ARG A 164 10.79 9.95 -6.79
C ARG A 164 10.86 10.94 -5.65
N ALA A 165 9.73 11.23 -5.01
CA ALA A 165 9.71 12.11 -3.85
C ALA A 165 10.68 11.66 -2.77
N MET A 166 10.70 10.37 -2.44
CA MET A 166 11.49 9.83 -1.34
C MET A 166 12.97 9.62 -1.70
N TYR A 167 13.27 9.06 -2.89
CA TYR A 167 14.67 8.78 -3.26
C TYR A 167 15.45 10.01 -3.72
N TYR A 168 14.76 10.98 -4.33
CA TYR A 168 15.40 12.24 -4.77
C TYR A 168 15.15 13.40 -3.82
N HIS A 169 14.53 13.15 -2.66
CA HIS A 169 14.21 14.17 -1.65
C HIS A 169 13.40 15.35 -2.21
N LEU A 170 12.47 15.06 -3.14
CA LEU A 170 11.63 16.07 -3.76
C LEU A 170 10.43 16.42 -2.87
N LYS A 171 10.18 17.72 -2.70
CA LYS A 171 9.01 18.18 -1.97
C LYS A 171 7.78 18.14 -2.89
N LEU A 172 6.76 17.38 -2.52
CA LEU A 172 5.48 17.37 -3.20
C LEU A 172 4.64 18.58 -2.74
N THR A 173 4.73 19.69 -3.49
CA THR A 173 3.86 20.86 -3.29
C THR A 173 2.46 20.59 -3.87
N GLY A 174 1.45 21.38 -3.47
CA GLY A 174 0.11 21.28 -4.03
C GLY A 174 0.10 21.41 -5.56
N GLU A 175 0.91 22.32 -6.12
CA GLU A 175 1.07 22.50 -7.57
C GLU A 175 1.63 21.25 -8.25
N ILE A 176 2.66 20.62 -7.67
CA ILE A 176 3.24 19.38 -8.21
C ILE A 176 2.24 18.22 -8.14
N LEU A 177 1.50 18.11 -7.04
CA LEU A 177 0.45 17.10 -6.88
C LEU A 177 -0.65 17.27 -7.91
N GLU A 178 -1.13 18.50 -8.10
CA GLU A 178 -2.17 18.79 -9.11
C GLU A 178 -1.69 18.51 -10.53
N ALA A 179 -0.47 18.90 -10.90
CA ALA A 179 0.09 18.61 -12.21
C ALA A 179 0.19 17.09 -12.47
N ASN A 180 0.63 16.32 -11.47
CA ASN A 180 0.70 14.85 -11.59
C ASN A 180 -0.69 14.20 -11.61
N PHE A 181 -1.65 14.73 -10.85
CA PHE A 181 -3.04 14.29 -10.96
C PHE A 181 -3.58 14.53 -12.35
N GLN A 182 -3.36 15.72 -12.93
CA GLN A 182 -3.83 16.05 -14.27
C GLN A 182 -3.22 15.14 -15.34
N LEU A 183 -1.94 14.79 -15.24
CA LEU A 183 -1.32 13.78 -16.13
C LEU A 183 -2.00 12.41 -16.01
N CYS A 184 -2.31 11.97 -14.78
CA CYS A 184 -3.02 10.72 -14.56
C CYS A 184 -4.45 10.78 -15.13
N TRP A 185 -5.16 11.88 -14.88
CA TRP A 185 -6.50 12.13 -15.40
C TRP A 185 -6.55 12.14 -16.93
N ASP A 186 -5.65 12.85 -17.58
CA ASP A 186 -5.57 12.93 -19.05
C ASP A 186 -5.24 11.55 -19.67
N GLY A 187 -4.52 10.71 -18.95
CA GLY A 187 -4.25 9.34 -19.36
C GLY A 187 -5.47 8.43 -19.36
N ILE A 188 -6.44 8.64 -18.45
CA ILE A 188 -7.60 7.76 -18.27
C ILE A 188 -8.92 8.33 -18.80
N LYS A 189 -9.08 9.65 -18.90
CA LYS A 189 -10.33 10.26 -19.42
C LYS A 189 -10.66 9.79 -20.83
N ALA A 190 -11.95 9.68 -21.15
CA ALA A 190 -12.45 9.31 -22.46
C ALA A 190 -12.07 10.32 -23.55
#